data_1b71467c106d12791490cad784d67476
#
_entry.id   1b71467c106d12791490cad784d67476
#
_cell.length_a   1.000
_cell.length_b   1.000
_cell.length_c   1.000
_cell.angle_alpha   90.00
_cell.angle_beta   90.00
_cell.angle_gamma   90.00
#
_symmetry.space_group_name_H-M   'P 1'
#
loop_
_entity.id
_entity.type
_entity.pdbx_description
1 polymer ?
#
loop_
_entity_poly.entity_id
_entity_poly.type
_entity_poly.pdbx_seq_one_letter_code
_entity_poly.pdbx_strand_id
1 'polypeptide(L)'
;MRRCAPRGAIHFPEEESRLKLRNSLLLLLTATIWGVAFVAQSVGMDYVGPCTFLFARSLIGGVVLLPVVAVLHKNGSSRAGKTPEEKRQDRRILLIGGVCCGAALCAADLMQQIGLLHTTVGKSGFLTACYILIVPLINLFFFHRRCSRLVWGGIALAVVGMYFLCLTDGLQVNIGDLFTLLCAVLFSVHILVIDHFSPLTDGVKMSCIQFFVSAALAAVGMFLFEQPSLGAILAAWKPVLYAGALSSGVGYTLQIIGQRGMNPTVASLIMSMESVISVLAGWVLLGQALTARELFGCALMFAAIVLAQLPDRTAPRAAE
;
A
#
# COMPACT_ATOMS: atom_id res chain seq x y z
N MET A 1 -48.58 8.92 20.54
CA MET A 1 -47.39 8.00 20.68
C MET A 1 -46.21 8.70 19.99
N ARG A 2 -45.33 9.34 20.77
CA ARG A 2 -44.11 10.00 20.28
C ARG A 2 -43.03 8.96 20.14
N ARG A 3 -42.54 8.70 18.91
CA ARG A 3 -41.38 7.83 18.65
C ARG A 3 -40.13 8.55 19.13
N CYS A 4 -39.44 7.97 20.11
CA CYS A 4 -38.09 8.37 20.50
C CYS A 4 -37.15 8.16 19.34
N ALA A 5 -36.47 9.25 18.90
CA ALA A 5 -35.33 9.17 18.02
C ALA A 5 -34.14 8.49 18.76
N PRO A 6 -33.30 7.68 18.09
CA PRO A 6 -32.14 7.11 18.71
C PRO A 6 -31.15 8.22 19.08
N ARG A 7 -30.69 8.20 20.33
CA ARG A 7 -29.64 9.10 20.87
C ARG A 7 -28.42 9.01 19.98
N GLY A 8 -28.05 10.16 19.37
CA GLY A 8 -26.80 10.31 18.63
C GLY A 8 -25.61 9.88 19.51
N ALA A 9 -24.75 9.04 18.97
CA ALA A 9 -23.50 8.67 19.64
C ALA A 9 -22.69 9.96 19.83
N ILE A 10 -22.43 10.31 21.09
CA ILE A 10 -21.55 11.42 21.47
C ILE A 10 -20.15 11.00 21.02
N HIS A 11 -19.68 11.56 19.89
CA HIS A 11 -18.37 11.30 19.33
C HIS A 11 -17.37 12.12 20.17
N PHE A 12 -16.58 11.43 21.01
CA PHE A 12 -15.54 12.09 21.80
C PHE A 12 -14.34 12.44 20.89
N PRO A 13 -13.89 13.71 20.86
CA PRO A 13 -12.76 14.15 20.01
C PRO A 13 -11.46 13.35 20.27
N GLU A 14 -11.27 12.85 21.49
CA GLU A 14 -10.13 12.02 21.85
C GLU A 14 -10.13 10.64 21.16
N GLU A 15 -11.28 10.02 20.96
CA GLU A 15 -11.38 8.69 20.34
C GLU A 15 -11.07 8.77 18.85
N GLU A 16 -11.54 9.81 18.18
CA GLU A 16 -11.20 10.07 16.76
C GLU A 16 -9.71 10.36 16.59
N SER A 17 -9.11 11.13 17.48
CA SER A 17 -7.67 11.42 17.47
C SER A 17 -6.84 10.15 17.68
N ARG A 18 -7.21 9.30 18.63
CA ARG A 18 -6.55 8.01 18.88
C ARG A 18 -6.66 7.06 17.68
N LEU A 19 -7.82 7.03 17.01
CA LEU A 19 -8.04 6.22 15.82
C LEU A 19 -7.17 6.68 14.66
N LYS A 20 -7.10 7.99 14.42
CA LYS A 20 -6.23 8.58 13.39
C LYS A 20 -4.76 8.27 13.66
N LEU A 21 -4.29 8.43 14.90
CA LEU A 21 -2.92 8.12 15.28
C LEU A 21 -2.61 6.63 15.06
N ARG A 22 -3.48 5.73 15.52
CA ARG A 22 -3.32 4.28 15.32
C ARG A 22 -3.20 3.94 13.82
N ASN A 23 -4.09 4.48 13.00
CA ASN A 23 -4.11 4.22 11.57
C ASN A 23 -2.85 4.77 10.89
N SER A 24 -2.38 5.96 11.27
CA SER A 24 -1.12 6.53 10.79
C SER A 24 0.09 5.66 11.16
N LEU A 25 0.14 5.13 12.39
CA LEU A 25 1.21 4.23 12.84
C LEU A 25 1.19 2.90 12.07
N LEU A 26 0.00 2.35 11.76
CA LEU A 26 -0.13 1.13 10.95
C LEU A 26 0.39 1.37 9.53
N LEU A 27 0.07 2.50 8.91
CA LEU A 27 0.57 2.86 7.57
C LEU A 27 2.07 3.15 7.56
N LEU A 28 2.61 3.76 8.62
CA LEU A 28 4.06 3.97 8.76
C LEU A 28 4.80 2.63 8.91
N LEU A 29 4.25 1.69 9.68
CA LEU A 29 4.79 0.33 9.77
C LEU A 29 4.72 -0.38 8.41
N THR A 30 3.63 -0.22 7.67
CA THR A 30 3.52 -0.72 6.29
C THR A 30 4.62 -0.14 5.40
N ALA A 31 4.83 1.16 5.41
CA ALA A 31 5.88 1.84 4.66
C ALA A 31 7.28 1.32 5.03
N THR A 32 7.51 1.05 6.33
CA THR A 32 8.77 0.46 6.81
C THR A 32 9.00 -0.93 6.24
N ILE A 33 7.98 -1.79 6.30
CA ILE A 33 8.06 -3.15 5.74
C ILE A 33 8.30 -3.11 4.24
N TRP A 34 7.64 -2.22 3.51
CA TRP A 34 7.78 -2.11 2.06
C TRP A 34 9.11 -1.50 1.63
N GLY A 35 9.59 -0.50 2.33
CA GLY A 35 10.91 0.07 2.06
C GLY A 35 12.03 -0.97 2.12
N VAL A 36 12.00 -1.85 3.13
CA VAL A 36 12.93 -3.00 3.20
C VAL A 36 12.61 -4.04 2.11
N ALA A 37 11.34 -4.21 1.72
CA ALA A 37 10.96 -5.18 0.70
C ALA A 37 11.53 -4.86 -0.69
N PHE A 38 11.84 -3.60 -1.02
CA PHE A 38 12.52 -3.26 -2.27
C PHE A 38 13.88 -3.95 -2.40
N VAL A 39 14.63 -4.06 -1.30
CA VAL A 39 15.91 -4.81 -1.29
C VAL A 39 15.64 -6.30 -1.49
N ALA A 40 14.66 -6.87 -0.79
CA ALA A 40 14.30 -8.27 -0.96
C ALA A 40 13.81 -8.58 -2.37
N GLN A 41 13.02 -7.69 -2.98
CA GLN A 41 12.55 -7.82 -4.36
C GLN A 41 13.72 -7.80 -5.35
N SER A 42 14.64 -6.85 -5.21
CA SER A 42 15.83 -6.75 -6.07
C SER A 42 16.67 -8.03 -5.99
N VAL A 43 17.01 -8.48 -4.78
CA VAL A 43 17.79 -9.74 -4.59
C VAL A 43 17.03 -10.96 -5.08
N GLY A 44 15.72 -11.01 -4.93
CA GLY A 44 14.90 -12.14 -5.40
C GLY A 44 14.89 -12.29 -6.93
N MET A 45 14.98 -11.18 -7.62
CA MET A 45 15.00 -11.13 -9.09
C MET A 45 16.31 -11.66 -9.72
N ASP A 46 17.37 -11.82 -8.91
CA ASP A 46 18.62 -12.50 -9.35
C ASP A 46 18.42 -14.01 -9.55
N TYR A 47 17.35 -14.58 -8.98
CA TYR A 47 17.10 -16.03 -9.00
C TYR A 47 15.91 -16.41 -9.88
N VAL A 48 14.86 -15.57 -9.93
CA VAL A 48 13.59 -15.88 -10.61
C VAL A 48 13.06 -14.67 -11.37
N GLY A 49 12.25 -14.92 -12.40
CA GLY A 49 11.61 -13.85 -13.17
C GLY A 49 10.50 -13.11 -12.37
N PRO A 50 10.05 -11.94 -12.89
CA PRO A 50 9.07 -11.08 -12.25
C PRO A 50 7.76 -11.78 -11.91
N CYS A 51 7.20 -12.55 -12.83
CA CYS A 51 5.94 -13.26 -12.62
C CYS A 51 6.08 -14.39 -11.62
N THR A 52 7.19 -15.14 -11.67
CA THR A 52 7.50 -16.22 -10.71
C THR A 52 7.67 -15.66 -9.30
N PHE A 53 8.41 -14.56 -9.14
CA PHE A 53 8.58 -13.91 -7.86
C PHE A 53 7.23 -13.40 -7.31
N LEU A 54 6.44 -12.72 -8.16
CA LEU A 54 5.12 -12.20 -7.78
C LEU A 54 4.16 -13.33 -7.41
N PHE A 55 4.15 -14.43 -8.16
CA PHE A 55 3.37 -15.62 -7.83
C PHE A 55 3.74 -16.16 -6.44
N ALA A 56 5.04 -16.42 -6.21
CA ALA A 56 5.52 -17.03 -4.98
C ALA A 56 5.23 -16.15 -3.76
N ARG A 57 5.52 -14.82 -3.83
CA ARG A 57 5.24 -13.90 -2.72
C ARG A 57 3.76 -13.77 -2.42
N SER A 58 2.92 -13.70 -3.48
CA SER A 58 1.47 -13.56 -3.31
C SER A 58 0.84 -14.84 -2.74
N LEU A 59 1.28 -16.00 -3.20
CA LEU A 59 0.82 -17.28 -2.66
C LEU A 59 1.15 -17.43 -1.17
N ILE A 60 2.39 -17.12 -0.78
CA ILE A 60 2.80 -17.13 0.63
C ILE A 60 1.99 -16.12 1.44
N GLY A 61 1.79 -14.89 0.93
CA GLY A 61 0.98 -13.87 1.59
C GLY A 61 -0.45 -14.34 1.85
N GLY A 62 -1.10 -14.95 0.86
CA GLY A 62 -2.42 -15.56 1.01
C GLY A 62 -2.45 -16.69 2.04
N VAL A 63 -1.49 -17.61 1.98
CA VAL A 63 -1.39 -18.77 2.88
C VAL A 63 -1.17 -18.34 4.34
N VAL A 64 -0.28 -17.36 4.57
CA VAL A 64 -0.01 -16.83 5.92
C VAL A 64 -1.25 -16.18 6.54
N LEU A 65 -2.15 -15.63 5.74
CA LEU A 65 -3.40 -15.02 6.23
C LEU A 65 -4.50 -16.03 6.53
N LEU A 66 -4.47 -17.26 6.00
CA LEU A 66 -5.52 -18.27 6.25
C LEU A 66 -5.75 -18.55 7.73
N PRO A 67 -4.72 -18.83 8.57
CA PRO A 67 -4.95 -19.06 10.00
C PRO A 67 -5.51 -17.82 10.70
N VAL A 68 -5.09 -16.62 10.31
CA VAL A 68 -5.62 -15.37 10.88
C VAL A 68 -7.10 -15.21 10.56
N VAL A 69 -7.49 -15.45 9.30
CA VAL A 69 -8.90 -15.44 8.86
C VAL A 69 -9.72 -16.51 9.62
N ALA A 70 -9.16 -17.70 9.83
CA ALA A 70 -9.84 -18.78 10.56
C ALA A 70 -10.09 -18.41 12.04
N VAL A 71 -9.10 -17.83 12.71
CA VAL A 71 -9.23 -17.37 14.11
C VAL A 71 -10.26 -16.22 14.22
N LEU A 72 -10.18 -15.23 13.34
CA LEU A 72 -11.14 -14.13 13.30
C LEU A 72 -12.56 -14.61 12.99
N HIS A 73 -12.70 -15.66 12.18
CA HIS A 73 -14.00 -16.26 11.89
C HIS A 73 -14.63 -16.93 13.11
N LYS A 74 -13.84 -17.60 13.94
CA LYS A 74 -14.29 -18.24 15.19
C LYS A 74 -14.71 -17.21 16.24
N ASN A 75 -13.98 -16.11 16.35
CA ASN A 75 -14.20 -15.08 17.35
C ASN A 75 -15.26 -14.04 16.92
N GLY A 76 -15.69 -14.04 15.66
CA GLY A 76 -16.59 -13.06 15.08
C GLY A 76 -18.05 -13.30 15.42
N SER A 77 -18.49 -12.79 16.57
CA SER A 77 -19.90 -12.67 17.01
C SER A 77 -20.78 -11.82 16.07
N SER A 78 -20.19 -11.13 15.10
CA SER A 78 -20.83 -10.10 14.24
C SER A 78 -21.83 -10.65 13.23
N ARG A 79 -22.00 -11.97 13.11
CA ARG A 79 -22.97 -12.60 12.18
C ARG A 79 -24.28 -13.07 12.84
N ALA A 80 -24.37 -12.98 14.15
CA ALA A 80 -25.59 -13.30 14.88
C ALA A 80 -26.64 -12.21 14.59
N GLY A 81 -27.72 -12.59 13.90
CA GLY A 81 -28.85 -11.69 13.60
C GLY A 81 -28.97 -11.21 12.14
N LYS A 82 -27.99 -11.43 11.26
CA LYS A 82 -28.11 -11.08 9.84
C LYS A 82 -28.98 -12.06 9.07
N THR A 83 -29.82 -11.53 8.18
CA THR A 83 -30.63 -12.33 7.25
C THR A 83 -29.76 -13.08 6.23
N PRO A 84 -30.27 -14.14 5.58
CA PRO A 84 -29.55 -14.84 4.51
C PRO A 84 -29.17 -13.91 3.33
N GLU A 85 -30.02 -12.93 3.03
CA GLU A 85 -29.79 -11.95 1.96
C GLU A 85 -28.66 -11.00 2.32
N GLU A 86 -28.62 -10.45 3.53
CA GLU A 86 -27.53 -9.60 4.02
C GLU A 86 -26.19 -10.36 4.03
N LYS A 87 -26.18 -11.63 4.44
CA LYS A 87 -24.97 -12.47 4.37
C LYS A 87 -24.49 -12.68 2.93
N ARG A 88 -25.42 -12.86 1.99
CA ARG A 88 -25.09 -13.00 0.56
C ARG A 88 -24.53 -11.71 0.00
N GLN A 89 -25.09 -10.57 0.38
CA GLN A 89 -24.60 -9.25 -0.05
C GLN A 89 -23.21 -8.96 0.52
N ASP A 90 -22.98 -9.18 1.82
CA ASP A 90 -21.67 -9.04 2.46
C ASP A 90 -20.60 -9.89 1.76
N ARG A 91 -20.93 -11.14 1.45
CA ARG A 91 -20.04 -12.05 0.72
C ARG A 91 -19.75 -11.56 -0.70
N ARG A 92 -20.75 -11.03 -1.40
CA ARG A 92 -20.57 -10.47 -2.74
C ARG A 92 -19.65 -9.26 -2.71
N ILE A 93 -19.84 -8.32 -1.78
CA ILE A 93 -18.99 -7.14 -1.60
C ILE A 93 -17.54 -7.56 -1.30
N LEU A 94 -17.37 -8.50 -0.37
CA LEU A 94 -16.05 -9.04 -0.02
C LEU A 94 -15.34 -9.66 -1.23
N LEU A 95 -16.03 -10.47 -2.03
CA LEU A 95 -15.45 -11.12 -3.21
C LEU A 95 -15.11 -10.10 -4.29
N ILE A 96 -16.01 -9.16 -4.59
CA ILE A 96 -15.76 -8.12 -5.59
C ILE A 96 -14.58 -7.24 -5.14
N GLY A 97 -14.58 -6.78 -3.88
CA GLY A 97 -13.50 -5.97 -3.32
C GLY A 97 -12.16 -6.71 -3.38
N GLY A 98 -12.12 -7.98 -2.95
CA GLY A 98 -10.91 -8.78 -3.00
C GLY A 98 -10.39 -9.05 -4.41
N VAL A 99 -11.28 -9.28 -5.38
CA VAL A 99 -10.91 -9.46 -6.81
C VAL A 99 -10.40 -8.16 -7.40
N CYS A 100 -11.10 -7.04 -7.20
CA CYS A 100 -10.67 -5.73 -7.71
C CYS A 100 -9.31 -5.31 -7.10
N CYS A 101 -9.15 -5.46 -5.78
CA CYS A 101 -7.87 -5.21 -5.11
C CYS A 101 -6.77 -6.12 -5.65
N GLY A 102 -7.04 -7.42 -5.79
CA GLY A 102 -6.05 -8.39 -6.25
C GLY A 102 -5.61 -8.17 -7.71
N ALA A 103 -6.54 -7.79 -8.59
CA ALA A 103 -6.22 -7.46 -9.98
C ALA A 103 -5.37 -6.17 -10.08
N ALA A 104 -5.78 -5.11 -9.36
CA ALA A 104 -5.04 -3.86 -9.32
C ALA A 104 -3.64 -4.05 -8.71
N LEU A 105 -3.55 -4.81 -7.61
CA LEU A 105 -2.28 -5.15 -6.96
C LEU A 105 -1.36 -5.94 -7.87
N CYS A 106 -1.87 -7.00 -8.51
CA CYS A 106 -1.08 -7.82 -9.42
C CYS A 106 -0.49 -6.98 -10.57
N ALA A 107 -1.30 -6.13 -11.18
CA ALA A 107 -0.85 -5.25 -12.24
C ALA A 107 0.22 -4.26 -11.75
N ALA A 108 0.02 -3.63 -10.59
CA ALA A 108 0.96 -2.69 -10.01
C ALA A 108 2.28 -3.35 -9.63
N ASP A 109 2.22 -4.46 -8.88
CA ASP A 109 3.39 -5.21 -8.45
C ASP A 109 4.19 -5.76 -9.66
N LEU A 110 3.51 -6.26 -10.71
CA LEU A 110 4.18 -6.76 -11.90
C LEU A 110 4.95 -5.64 -12.62
N MET A 111 4.34 -4.47 -12.79
CA MET A 111 5.02 -3.31 -13.39
C MET A 111 6.22 -2.87 -12.54
N GLN A 112 6.09 -2.91 -11.22
CA GLN A 112 7.20 -2.61 -10.31
C GLN A 112 8.34 -3.63 -10.46
N GLN A 113 8.02 -4.92 -10.51
CA GLN A 113 9.04 -5.97 -10.66
C GLN A 113 9.78 -5.87 -12.00
N ILE A 114 9.04 -5.63 -13.10
CA ILE A 114 9.67 -5.40 -14.42
C ILE A 114 10.52 -4.13 -14.39
N GLY A 115 10.04 -3.07 -13.75
CA GLY A 115 10.79 -1.82 -13.56
C GLY A 115 12.11 -2.05 -12.83
N LEU A 116 12.11 -2.81 -11.75
CA LEU A 116 13.29 -3.13 -10.94
C LEU A 116 14.39 -3.90 -11.71
N LEU A 117 14.05 -4.59 -12.80
CA LEU A 117 15.06 -5.21 -13.68
C LEU A 117 15.93 -4.20 -14.42
N HIS A 118 15.44 -2.96 -14.58
CA HIS A 118 16.04 -1.96 -15.46
C HIS A 118 16.37 -0.66 -14.76
N THR A 119 16.05 -0.53 -13.47
CA THR A 119 16.32 0.67 -12.66
C THR A 119 16.86 0.32 -11.28
N THR A 120 17.40 1.28 -10.55
CA THR A 120 17.91 1.07 -9.18
C THR A 120 16.78 1.00 -8.16
N VAL A 121 17.03 0.33 -7.03
CA VAL A 121 16.09 0.23 -5.90
C VAL A 121 15.61 1.59 -5.42
N GLY A 122 16.53 2.55 -5.23
CA GLY A 122 16.20 3.90 -4.79
C GLY A 122 15.33 4.65 -5.81
N LYS A 123 15.68 4.56 -7.11
CA LYS A 123 14.91 5.22 -8.18
C LYS A 123 13.52 4.59 -8.35
N SER A 124 13.42 3.27 -8.23
CA SER A 124 12.14 2.56 -8.25
C SER A 124 11.27 2.97 -7.06
N GLY A 125 11.84 3.04 -5.85
CA GLY A 125 11.11 3.52 -4.67
C GLY A 125 10.59 4.96 -4.84
N PHE A 126 11.40 5.85 -5.44
CA PHE A 126 10.98 7.21 -5.76
C PHE A 126 9.82 7.26 -6.75
N LEU A 127 9.97 6.59 -7.90
CA LEU A 127 8.98 6.62 -8.95
C LEU A 127 7.67 5.93 -8.52
N THR A 128 7.74 4.84 -7.75
CA THR A 128 6.57 4.23 -7.14
C THR A 128 5.85 5.20 -6.21
N ALA A 129 6.58 5.91 -5.33
CA ALA A 129 6.01 6.87 -4.41
C ALA A 129 5.35 8.09 -5.09
N CYS A 130 5.49 8.28 -6.42
CA CYS A 130 4.75 9.29 -7.17
C CYS A 130 3.22 9.10 -7.09
N TYR A 131 2.70 7.95 -6.60
CA TYR A 131 1.27 7.81 -6.28
C TYR A 131 0.77 8.89 -5.31
N ILE A 132 1.66 9.52 -4.52
CA ILE A 132 1.34 10.65 -3.64
C ILE A 132 0.76 11.85 -4.41
N LEU A 133 1.15 12.05 -5.66
CA LEU A 133 0.60 13.06 -6.56
C LEU A 133 -0.65 12.55 -7.29
N ILE A 134 -0.63 11.29 -7.72
CA ILE A 134 -1.65 10.71 -8.58
C ILE A 134 -2.96 10.49 -7.80
N VAL A 135 -2.90 9.99 -6.56
CA VAL A 135 -4.08 9.75 -5.71
C VAL A 135 -4.91 11.02 -5.50
N PRO A 136 -4.35 12.17 -5.05
CA PRO A 136 -5.15 13.38 -4.89
C PRO A 136 -5.67 13.96 -6.21
N LEU A 137 -4.93 13.78 -7.32
CA LEU A 137 -5.41 14.19 -8.64
C LEU A 137 -6.62 13.35 -9.09
N ILE A 138 -6.57 12.02 -8.94
CA ILE A 138 -7.71 11.16 -9.21
C ILE A 138 -8.90 11.54 -8.32
N ASN A 139 -8.67 11.77 -7.02
CA ASN A 139 -9.70 12.19 -6.08
C ASN A 139 -10.34 13.53 -6.48
N LEU A 140 -9.54 14.48 -6.93
CA LEU A 140 -10.02 15.79 -7.34
C LEU A 140 -10.83 15.72 -8.64
N PHE A 141 -10.32 15.05 -9.67
CA PHE A 141 -10.93 15.05 -11.02
C PHE A 141 -12.10 14.07 -11.16
N PHE A 142 -12.00 12.88 -10.56
CA PHE A 142 -13.00 11.82 -10.74
C PHE A 142 -14.00 11.76 -9.59
N PHE A 143 -13.58 11.98 -8.36
CA PHE A 143 -14.45 11.90 -7.18
C PHE A 143 -14.84 13.27 -6.62
N HIS A 144 -14.34 14.37 -7.19
CA HIS A 144 -14.61 15.75 -6.77
C HIS A 144 -14.30 16.00 -5.28
N ARG A 145 -13.46 15.17 -4.67
CA ARG A 145 -13.00 15.30 -3.29
C ARG A 145 -11.85 16.29 -3.22
N ARG A 146 -12.03 17.38 -2.49
CA ARG A 146 -10.99 18.40 -2.30
C ARG A 146 -10.08 18.05 -1.14
N CYS A 147 -8.79 18.27 -1.30
CA CYS A 147 -7.81 18.18 -0.22
C CYS A 147 -7.57 19.55 0.41
N SER A 148 -7.18 19.57 1.69
CA SER A 148 -6.85 20.82 2.38
C SER A 148 -5.56 21.45 1.80
N ARG A 149 -5.36 22.75 2.04
CA ARG A 149 -4.15 23.44 1.61
C ARG A 149 -2.90 22.88 2.27
N LEU A 150 -3.01 22.44 3.53
CA LEU A 150 -1.90 21.82 4.26
C LEU A 150 -1.49 20.48 3.62
N VAL A 151 -2.43 19.68 3.16
CA VAL A 151 -2.15 18.43 2.43
C VAL A 151 -1.42 18.72 1.12
N TRP A 152 -1.86 19.72 0.34
CA TRP A 152 -1.14 20.14 -0.88
C TRP A 152 0.28 20.67 -0.59
N GLY A 153 0.44 21.44 0.49
CA GLY A 153 1.76 21.88 0.96
C GLY A 153 2.65 20.69 1.35
N GLY A 154 2.08 19.70 2.05
CA GLY A 154 2.77 18.45 2.39
C GLY A 154 3.20 17.67 1.14
N ILE A 155 2.32 17.54 0.14
CA ILE A 155 2.64 16.88 -1.14
C ILE A 155 3.79 17.60 -1.85
N ALA A 156 3.74 18.93 -1.97
CA ALA A 156 4.80 19.69 -2.61
C ALA A 156 6.15 19.52 -1.88
N LEU A 157 6.13 19.55 -0.55
CA LEU A 157 7.33 19.33 0.27
C LEU A 157 7.86 17.90 0.13
N ALA A 158 6.97 16.89 0.07
CA ALA A 158 7.34 15.51 -0.13
C ALA A 158 7.98 15.28 -1.51
N VAL A 159 7.46 15.90 -2.57
CA VAL A 159 8.05 15.81 -3.92
C VAL A 159 9.46 16.40 -3.94
N VAL A 160 9.66 17.53 -3.27
CA VAL A 160 11.01 18.12 -3.14
C VAL A 160 11.93 17.19 -2.33
N GLY A 161 11.44 16.62 -1.22
CA GLY A 161 12.18 15.65 -0.42
C GLY A 161 12.57 14.40 -1.22
N MET A 162 11.64 13.84 -1.98
CA MET A 162 11.89 12.69 -2.87
C MET A 162 12.92 13.02 -3.97
N TYR A 163 12.87 14.22 -4.53
CA TYR A 163 13.89 14.68 -5.49
C TYR A 163 15.31 14.64 -4.87
N PHE A 164 15.47 15.17 -3.67
CA PHE A 164 16.77 15.13 -2.98
C PHE A 164 17.19 13.71 -2.59
N LEU A 165 16.23 12.84 -2.30
CA LEU A 165 16.48 11.48 -1.86
C LEU A 165 16.98 10.56 -2.99
N CYS A 166 16.41 10.66 -4.17
CA CYS A 166 16.50 9.60 -5.18
C CYS A 166 17.20 9.99 -6.49
N LEU A 167 17.42 11.28 -6.77
CA LEU A 167 18.05 11.71 -8.01
C LEU A 167 19.54 12.03 -7.82
N THR A 168 20.38 10.98 -7.69
CA THR A 168 21.83 11.13 -7.50
C THR A 168 22.60 11.27 -8.83
N ASP A 169 22.17 10.61 -9.92
CA ASP A 169 22.98 10.43 -11.14
C ASP A 169 22.43 11.10 -12.42
N GLY A 170 21.60 12.13 -12.26
CA GLY A 170 20.99 12.83 -13.41
C GLY A 170 19.68 12.19 -13.88
N LEU A 171 18.89 12.99 -14.63
CA LEU A 171 17.54 12.63 -15.14
C LEU A 171 17.62 11.79 -16.45
N GLN A 172 18.34 10.68 -16.45
CA GLN A 172 18.23 9.76 -17.57
C GLN A 172 17.02 8.83 -17.35
N VAL A 173 16.00 8.99 -18.19
CA VAL A 173 14.80 8.15 -18.17
C VAL A 173 15.10 6.87 -18.96
N ASN A 174 14.93 5.72 -18.33
CA ASN A 174 15.04 4.42 -18.97
C ASN A 174 13.69 3.69 -19.00
N ILE A 175 13.64 2.53 -19.66
CA ILE A 175 12.40 1.74 -19.80
C ILE A 175 11.87 1.27 -18.43
N GLY A 176 12.75 0.98 -17.46
CA GLY A 176 12.38 0.61 -16.10
C GLY A 176 11.66 1.74 -15.35
N ASP A 177 12.05 2.98 -15.62
CA ASP A 177 11.41 4.15 -15.04
C ASP A 177 9.96 4.28 -15.53
N LEU A 178 9.71 4.00 -16.82
CA LEU A 178 8.36 4.02 -17.39
C LEU A 178 7.48 2.93 -16.77
N PHE A 179 7.98 1.71 -16.61
CA PHE A 179 7.26 0.64 -15.92
C PHE A 179 6.95 1.02 -14.45
N THR A 180 7.91 1.63 -13.75
CA THR A 180 7.71 2.05 -12.37
C THR A 180 6.74 3.25 -12.24
N LEU A 181 6.72 4.16 -13.20
CA LEU A 181 5.69 5.21 -13.24
C LEU A 181 4.30 4.63 -13.51
N LEU A 182 4.18 3.66 -14.43
CA LEU A 182 2.92 2.95 -14.64
C LEU A 182 2.48 2.20 -13.37
N CYS A 183 3.43 1.58 -12.66
CA CYS A 183 3.19 1.01 -11.34
C CYS A 183 2.59 2.04 -10.37
N ALA A 184 3.12 3.27 -10.31
CA ALA A 184 2.58 4.32 -9.43
C ALA A 184 1.11 4.68 -9.77
N VAL A 185 0.75 4.70 -11.05
CA VAL A 185 -0.66 4.87 -11.48
C VAL A 185 -1.53 3.72 -10.99
N LEU A 186 -1.07 2.49 -11.18
CA LEU A 186 -1.82 1.29 -10.78
C LEU A 186 -1.94 1.14 -9.27
N PHE A 187 -0.89 1.49 -8.49
CA PHE A 187 -1.00 1.58 -7.04
C PHE A 187 -1.96 2.67 -6.59
N SER A 188 -2.03 3.79 -7.31
CA SER A 188 -3.03 4.82 -7.01
C SER A 188 -4.45 4.28 -7.16
N VAL A 189 -4.71 3.49 -8.20
CA VAL A 189 -5.99 2.79 -8.39
C VAL A 189 -6.22 1.80 -7.23
N HIS A 190 -5.23 0.98 -6.87
CA HIS A 190 -5.33 0.03 -5.77
C HIS A 190 -5.67 0.71 -4.44
N ILE A 191 -4.99 1.84 -4.10
CA ILE A 191 -5.27 2.65 -2.91
C ILE A 191 -6.74 3.12 -2.89
N LEU A 192 -7.27 3.58 -4.02
CA LEU A 192 -8.65 4.05 -4.13
C LEU A 192 -9.68 2.90 -4.07
N VAL A 193 -9.34 1.73 -4.61
CA VAL A 193 -10.16 0.52 -4.47
C VAL A 193 -10.22 0.10 -2.99
N ILE A 194 -9.11 0.14 -2.26
CA ILE A 194 -9.10 -0.10 -0.81
C ILE A 194 -9.96 0.95 -0.08
N ASP A 195 -9.83 2.24 -0.41
CA ASP A 195 -10.65 3.31 0.21
C ASP A 195 -12.15 3.02 0.06
N HIS A 196 -12.55 2.54 -1.11
CA HIS A 196 -13.96 2.22 -1.39
C HIS A 196 -14.45 0.98 -0.63
N PHE A 197 -13.70 -0.12 -0.63
CA PHE A 197 -14.18 -1.41 -0.12
C PHE A 197 -13.85 -1.67 1.36
N SER A 198 -12.77 -1.10 1.91
CA SER A 198 -12.35 -1.38 3.29
C SER A 198 -13.37 -1.00 4.37
N PRO A 199 -14.20 0.04 4.22
CA PRO A 199 -15.28 0.33 5.17
C PRO A 199 -16.44 -0.67 5.10
N LEU A 200 -16.63 -1.32 3.93
CA LEU A 200 -17.79 -2.16 3.63
C LEU A 200 -17.58 -3.63 3.99
N THR A 201 -16.32 -4.05 4.25
CA THR A 201 -16.00 -5.47 4.45
C THR A 201 -14.90 -5.69 5.47
N ASP A 202 -14.61 -6.96 5.76
CA ASP A 202 -13.50 -7.37 6.62
C ASP A 202 -12.17 -7.25 5.86
N GLY A 203 -11.32 -6.31 6.31
CA GLY A 203 -10.05 -6.00 5.63
C GLY A 203 -9.09 -7.20 5.56
N VAL A 204 -9.04 -8.05 6.60
CA VAL A 204 -8.14 -9.22 6.61
C VAL A 204 -8.59 -10.26 5.59
N LYS A 205 -9.91 -10.51 5.49
CA LYS A 205 -10.46 -11.43 4.49
C LYS A 205 -10.29 -10.88 3.08
N MET A 206 -10.48 -9.57 2.90
CA MET A 206 -10.26 -8.91 1.62
C MET A 206 -8.80 -9.02 1.21
N SER A 207 -7.84 -8.81 2.14
CA SER A 207 -6.41 -8.99 1.92
C SER A 207 -6.07 -10.44 1.51
N CYS A 208 -6.65 -11.43 2.18
CA CYS A 208 -6.44 -12.84 1.83
C CYS A 208 -6.90 -13.15 0.38
N ILE A 209 -8.09 -12.67 -0.01
CA ILE A 209 -8.63 -12.89 -1.36
C ILE A 209 -7.76 -12.19 -2.40
N GLN A 210 -7.34 -10.93 -2.16
CA GLN A 210 -6.51 -10.20 -3.11
C GLN A 210 -5.20 -10.92 -3.42
N PHE A 211 -4.57 -11.58 -2.44
CA PHE A 211 -3.33 -12.33 -2.68
C PHE A 211 -3.54 -13.61 -3.47
N PHE A 212 -4.62 -14.35 -3.22
CA PHE A 212 -4.92 -15.52 -4.07
C PHE A 212 -5.27 -15.11 -5.50
N VAL A 213 -5.98 -13.98 -5.69
CA VAL A 213 -6.25 -13.43 -7.03
C VAL A 213 -4.94 -12.97 -7.70
N SER A 214 -4.09 -12.23 -6.99
CA SER A 214 -2.79 -11.81 -7.50
C SER A 214 -1.91 -13.02 -7.86
N ALA A 215 -1.85 -14.04 -7.01
CA ALA A 215 -1.13 -15.27 -7.29
C ALA A 215 -1.67 -16.00 -8.54
N ALA A 216 -3.00 -16.11 -8.69
CA ALA A 216 -3.59 -16.74 -9.86
C ALA A 216 -3.27 -16.00 -11.16
N LEU A 217 -3.35 -14.66 -11.15
CA LEU A 217 -3.00 -13.84 -12.31
C LEU A 217 -1.50 -13.90 -12.62
N ALA A 218 -0.64 -13.82 -11.60
CA ALA A 218 0.80 -13.93 -11.75
C ALA A 218 1.22 -15.31 -12.27
N ALA A 219 0.51 -16.40 -11.84
CA ALA A 219 0.74 -17.75 -12.37
C ALA A 219 0.53 -17.82 -13.87
N VAL A 220 -0.49 -17.15 -14.40
CA VAL A 220 -0.72 -17.09 -15.85
C VAL A 220 0.50 -16.49 -16.55
N GLY A 221 1.00 -15.33 -16.08
CA GLY A 221 2.21 -14.71 -16.63
C GLY A 221 3.44 -15.60 -16.49
N MET A 222 3.61 -16.24 -15.33
CA MET A 222 4.71 -17.15 -15.04
C MET A 222 4.79 -18.30 -16.04
N PHE A 223 3.67 -18.96 -16.35
CA PHE A 223 3.67 -20.08 -17.31
C PHE A 223 3.71 -19.65 -18.78
N LEU A 224 3.27 -18.42 -19.10
CA LEU A 224 3.28 -17.93 -20.48
C LEU A 224 4.63 -17.32 -20.89
N PHE A 225 5.33 -16.66 -19.97
CA PHE A 225 6.49 -15.83 -20.30
C PHE A 225 7.79 -16.29 -19.63
N GLU A 226 7.72 -17.17 -18.63
CA GLU A 226 8.87 -17.62 -17.86
C GLU A 226 8.94 -19.15 -17.82
N GLN A 227 10.11 -19.67 -17.46
CA GLN A 227 10.33 -21.12 -17.25
C GLN A 227 10.55 -21.35 -15.75
N PRO A 228 9.47 -21.42 -14.94
CA PRO A 228 9.60 -21.52 -13.49
C PRO A 228 10.31 -22.81 -13.07
N SER A 229 11.32 -22.67 -12.21
CA SER A 229 12.02 -23.79 -11.59
C SER A 229 11.84 -23.76 -10.07
N LEU A 230 11.40 -24.89 -9.52
CA LEU A 230 11.28 -25.02 -8.05
C LEU A 230 12.63 -24.82 -7.36
N GLY A 231 13.73 -25.27 -7.97
CA GLY A 231 15.08 -25.07 -7.47
C GLY A 231 15.45 -23.58 -7.37
N ALA A 232 15.11 -22.78 -8.38
CA ALA A 232 15.34 -21.33 -8.39
C ALA A 232 14.48 -20.60 -7.32
N ILE A 233 13.20 -20.97 -7.19
CA ILE A 233 12.32 -20.43 -6.15
C ILE A 233 12.87 -20.76 -4.76
N LEU A 234 13.33 -21.98 -4.53
CA LEU A 234 13.92 -22.40 -3.26
C LEU A 234 15.27 -21.70 -3.01
N ALA A 235 16.07 -21.41 -4.03
CA ALA A 235 17.30 -20.61 -3.89
C ALA A 235 16.97 -19.18 -3.43
N ALA A 236 15.85 -18.61 -3.91
CA ALA A 236 15.34 -17.29 -3.52
C ALA A 236 14.53 -17.30 -2.21
N TRP A 237 14.57 -18.35 -1.38
CA TRP A 237 13.62 -18.52 -0.26
C TRP A 237 13.60 -17.36 0.74
N LYS A 238 14.75 -16.74 1.05
CA LYS A 238 14.83 -15.61 1.99
C LYS A 238 14.08 -14.38 1.47
N PRO A 239 14.39 -13.83 0.27
CA PRO A 239 13.65 -12.70 -0.29
C PRO A 239 12.19 -13.02 -0.56
N VAL A 240 11.87 -14.23 -1.03
CA VAL A 240 10.48 -14.66 -1.29
C VAL A 240 9.69 -14.75 0.03
N LEU A 241 10.28 -15.31 1.10
CA LEU A 241 9.62 -15.38 2.41
C LEU A 241 9.37 -14.00 3.01
N TYR A 242 10.38 -13.10 2.95
CA TYR A 242 10.20 -11.72 3.41
C TYR A 242 9.08 -11.01 2.62
N ALA A 243 9.17 -11.05 1.29
CA ALA A 243 8.19 -10.41 0.42
C ALA A 243 6.80 -11.04 0.56
N GLY A 244 6.70 -12.35 0.76
CA GLY A 244 5.41 -13.04 0.92
C GLY A 244 4.80 -12.88 2.30
N ALA A 245 5.53 -13.21 3.37
CA ALA A 245 4.96 -13.20 4.71
C ALA A 245 4.85 -11.78 5.29
N LEU A 246 5.95 -11.01 5.26
CA LEU A 246 5.97 -9.68 5.87
C LEU A 246 5.40 -8.61 4.93
N SER A 247 5.90 -8.50 3.70
CA SER A 247 5.46 -7.44 2.79
C SER A 247 4.04 -7.69 2.30
N SER A 248 3.74 -8.88 1.76
CA SER A 248 2.41 -9.23 1.29
C SER A 248 1.46 -9.52 2.45
N GLY A 249 1.71 -10.53 3.25
CA GLY A 249 0.80 -10.94 4.32
C GLY A 249 0.52 -9.85 5.34
N VAL A 250 1.55 -9.28 5.96
CA VAL A 250 1.40 -8.27 7.02
C VAL A 250 1.23 -6.88 6.42
N GLY A 251 2.12 -6.40 5.56
CA GLY A 251 2.16 -5.03 5.07
C GLY A 251 0.86 -4.59 4.40
N TYR A 252 0.38 -5.29 3.37
CA TYR A 252 -0.88 -4.95 2.69
C TYR A 252 -2.12 -5.12 3.58
N THR A 253 -2.08 -6.07 4.54
CA THR A 253 -3.18 -6.20 5.51
C THR A 253 -3.22 -4.99 6.44
N LEU A 254 -2.07 -4.53 6.93
CA LEU A 254 -1.96 -3.31 7.72
C LEU A 254 -2.38 -2.07 6.91
N GLN A 255 -2.05 -2.01 5.60
CA GLN A 255 -2.54 -0.96 4.70
C GLN A 255 -4.07 -0.93 4.68
N ILE A 256 -4.73 -2.04 4.40
CA ILE A 256 -6.20 -2.10 4.32
C ILE A 256 -6.84 -1.67 5.64
N ILE A 257 -6.29 -2.11 6.77
CA ILE A 257 -6.78 -1.74 8.10
C ILE A 257 -6.51 -0.26 8.39
N GLY A 258 -5.31 0.21 8.12
CA GLY A 258 -4.87 1.59 8.39
C GLY A 258 -5.54 2.62 7.49
N GLN A 259 -5.88 2.27 6.25
CA GLN A 259 -6.61 3.16 5.34
C GLN A 259 -8.09 3.31 5.69
N ARG A 260 -8.66 2.38 6.45
CA ARG A 260 -10.09 2.39 6.76
C ARG A 260 -10.51 3.67 7.49
N GLY A 261 -11.35 4.47 6.82
CA GLY A 261 -11.83 5.75 7.36
C GLY A 261 -10.79 6.88 7.35
N MET A 262 -9.64 6.68 6.69
CA MET A 262 -8.63 7.72 6.47
C MET A 262 -8.78 8.31 5.06
N ASN A 263 -8.44 9.59 4.90
CA ASN A 263 -8.37 10.21 3.57
C ASN A 263 -7.25 9.51 2.75
N PRO A 264 -7.54 8.95 1.56
CA PRO A 264 -6.57 8.20 0.77
C PRO A 264 -5.34 9.02 0.35
N THR A 265 -5.48 10.35 0.21
CA THR A 265 -4.35 11.24 -0.04
C THR A 265 -3.39 11.32 1.15
N VAL A 266 -3.93 11.39 2.40
CA VAL A 266 -3.11 11.37 3.62
C VAL A 266 -2.47 9.99 3.79
N ALA A 267 -3.20 8.92 3.51
CA ALA A 267 -2.67 7.56 3.55
C ALA A 267 -1.51 7.37 2.56
N SER A 268 -1.65 7.82 1.31
CA SER A 268 -0.59 7.75 0.30
C SER A 268 0.65 8.56 0.70
N LEU A 269 0.45 9.72 1.33
CA LEU A 269 1.56 10.54 1.84
C LEU A 269 2.34 9.81 2.96
N ILE A 270 1.65 9.16 3.90
CA ILE A 270 2.32 8.40 4.96
C ILE A 270 3.07 7.20 4.37
N MET A 271 2.43 6.48 3.45
CA MET A 271 3.03 5.31 2.80
C MET A 271 4.24 5.67 1.94
N SER A 272 4.33 6.88 1.38
CA SER A 272 5.50 7.34 0.62
C SER A 272 6.81 7.36 1.43
N MET A 273 6.75 7.23 2.77
CA MET A 273 7.93 6.98 3.60
C MET A 273 8.67 5.69 3.24
N GLU A 274 8.06 4.81 2.46
CA GLU A 274 8.76 3.62 1.93
C GLU A 274 10.01 3.99 1.13
N SER A 275 10.00 5.15 0.42
CA SER A 275 11.17 5.64 -0.31
C SER A 275 12.32 6.05 0.63
N VAL A 276 12.02 6.66 1.77
CA VAL A 276 13.02 6.96 2.81
C VAL A 276 13.59 5.67 3.40
N ILE A 277 12.71 4.75 3.75
CA ILE A 277 13.11 3.47 4.34
C ILE A 277 13.90 2.62 3.33
N SER A 278 13.58 2.66 2.03
CA SER A 278 14.32 1.91 1.00
C SER A 278 15.77 2.39 0.89
N VAL A 279 16.01 3.70 0.97
CA VAL A 279 17.36 4.27 0.98
C VAL A 279 18.11 3.90 2.27
N LEU A 280 17.46 4.00 3.43
CA LEU A 280 18.06 3.57 4.71
C LEU A 280 18.34 2.07 4.73
N ALA A 281 17.47 1.25 4.18
CA ALA A 281 17.66 -0.20 4.05
C ALA A 281 18.83 -0.52 3.10
N GLY A 282 18.96 0.21 1.98
CA GLY A 282 20.11 0.13 1.09
C GLY A 282 21.43 0.44 1.80
N TRP A 283 21.44 1.48 2.63
CA TRP A 283 22.60 1.83 3.44
C TRP A 283 22.97 0.73 4.44
N VAL A 284 22.01 0.27 5.24
CA VAL A 284 22.27 -0.70 6.32
C VAL A 284 22.51 -2.12 5.80
N LEU A 285 21.72 -2.57 4.81
CA LEU A 285 21.74 -3.96 4.34
C LEU A 285 22.70 -4.21 3.18
N LEU A 286 22.90 -3.20 2.31
CA LEU A 286 23.76 -3.31 1.14
C LEU A 286 25.05 -2.49 1.26
N GLY A 287 25.28 -1.80 2.39
CA GLY A 287 26.46 -0.97 2.62
C GLY A 287 26.58 0.24 1.71
N GLN A 288 25.48 0.71 1.13
CA GLN A 288 25.43 1.90 0.27
C GLN A 288 25.70 3.16 1.12
N ALA A 289 26.57 4.06 0.64
CA ALA A 289 26.87 5.29 1.37
C ALA A 289 25.68 6.23 1.38
N LEU A 290 25.30 6.74 2.56
CA LEU A 290 24.25 7.72 2.72
C LEU A 290 24.84 9.13 2.59
N THR A 291 24.36 9.89 1.63
CA THR A 291 24.84 11.26 1.39
C THR A 291 24.09 12.28 2.25
N ALA A 292 24.71 13.45 2.49
CA ALA A 292 24.04 14.56 3.18
C ALA A 292 22.77 15.04 2.43
N ARG A 293 22.77 14.92 1.11
CA ARG A 293 21.63 15.23 0.25
C ARG A 293 20.45 14.29 0.53
N GLU A 294 20.69 12.99 0.64
CA GLU A 294 19.65 11.99 0.96
C GLU A 294 19.11 12.19 2.37
N LEU A 295 19.96 12.50 3.35
CA LEU A 295 19.52 12.86 4.71
C LEU A 295 18.59 14.09 4.71
N PHE A 296 18.93 15.12 3.92
CA PHE A 296 18.07 16.29 3.76
C PHE A 296 16.72 15.92 3.12
N GLY A 297 16.72 15.07 2.09
CA GLY A 297 15.51 14.53 1.49
C GLY A 297 14.63 13.78 2.50
N CYS A 298 15.22 12.93 3.33
CA CYS A 298 14.52 12.21 4.42
C CYS A 298 13.85 13.20 5.41
N ALA A 299 14.57 14.25 5.81
CA ALA A 299 14.04 15.27 6.73
C ALA A 299 12.83 16.01 6.11
N LEU A 300 12.89 16.37 4.82
CA LEU A 300 11.79 17.00 4.10
C LEU A 300 10.57 16.07 4.00
N MET A 301 10.76 14.77 3.70
CA MET A 301 9.68 13.79 3.66
C MET A 301 8.98 13.67 5.02
N PHE A 302 9.74 13.58 6.09
CA PHE A 302 9.18 13.53 7.44
C PHE A 302 8.39 14.82 7.78
N ALA A 303 8.95 16.00 7.47
CA ALA A 303 8.26 17.28 7.67
C ALA A 303 6.96 17.36 6.84
N ALA A 304 6.94 16.82 5.62
CA ALA A 304 5.77 16.77 4.76
C ALA A 304 4.61 15.98 5.41
N ILE A 305 4.92 14.81 6.01
CA ILE A 305 3.92 13.99 6.69
C ILE A 305 3.36 14.71 7.91
N VAL A 306 4.22 15.32 8.71
CA VAL A 306 3.79 16.11 9.89
C VAL A 306 2.87 17.24 9.45
N LEU A 307 3.26 18.00 8.42
CA LEU A 307 2.46 19.12 7.87
C LEU A 307 1.07 18.67 7.42
N ALA A 308 0.98 17.54 6.70
CA ALA A 308 -0.30 17.03 6.20
C ALA A 308 -1.24 16.50 7.28
N GLN A 309 -0.72 16.17 8.46
CA GLN A 309 -1.52 15.70 9.60
C GLN A 309 -1.97 16.84 10.54
N LEU A 310 -1.46 18.06 10.36
CA LEU A 310 -1.91 19.19 11.15
C LEU A 310 -3.39 19.51 10.89
N PRO A 311 -4.16 19.86 11.94
CA PRO A 311 -5.55 20.23 11.79
C PRO A 311 -5.68 21.50 10.95
N ASP A 312 -6.44 21.43 9.86
CA ASP A 312 -6.74 22.60 9.03
C ASP A 312 -7.78 23.50 9.73
N ARG A 313 -7.30 24.57 10.35
CA ARG A 313 -8.16 25.57 11.05
C ARG A 313 -9.00 26.40 10.08
N THR A 314 -8.73 26.32 8.76
CA THR A 314 -9.40 27.10 7.72
C THR A 314 -10.48 26.31 6.97
N ALA A 315 -10.59 25.03 7.21
CA ALA A 315 -11.69 24.23 6.63
C ALA A 315 -13.04 24.70 7.22
N PRO A 316 -14.03 25.05 6.39
CA PRO A 316 -15.37 25.33 6.90
C PRO A 316 -15.86 24.10 7.66
N ARG A 317 -16.27 24.28 8.93
CA ARG A 317 -16.99 23.24 9.67
C ARG A 317 -18.13 22.79 8.75
N ALA A 318 -18.17 21.49 8.43
CA ALA A 318 -19.34 20.94 7.75
C ALA A 318 -20.57 21.36 8.57
N ALA A 319 -21.48 22.06 7.92
CA ALA A 319 -22.74 22.42 8.53
C ALA A 319 -23.42 21.09 8.93
N GLU A 320 -23.70 20.94 10.20
CA GLU A 320 -24.46 19.83 10.80
C GLU A 320 -25.87 19.74 10.25
#